data_48f02f6149104fd4990fdd5a3861e544
#
_entry.id   48f02f6149104fd4990fdd5a3861e544
#
_cell.length_a   1.000
_cell.length_b   1.000
_cell.length_c   1.000
_cell.angle_alpha   90.00
_cell.angle_beta   90.00
_cell.angle_gamma   90.00
#
_symmetry.space_group_name_H-M   'P 1'
#
loop_
_entity.id
_entity.type
_entity.pdbx_description
1 polymer ?
#
loop_
_entity_poly.entity_id
_entity_poly.type
_entity_poly.pdbx_seq_one_letter_code
_entity_poly.pdbx_strand_id
1 'polypeptide(L)'
;YDEALERELSQWARALSGLPAGMVRPRWTATQASLPAADKNWCGFGIIGFTADNSPALVRQTDDDSQLWRHEVIETLASFYGPQSQSIATLFRDGLTVEQNNETLKTNELSLADYSELTAFPELINNQWVRRYDITVRLRRKVIRDYGIKSLVSAPVSFFGD
;
A
#
# COMPACT_ATOMS: atom_id res chain seq x y z
N TYR A 1 7.84 -5.49 -4.52
CA TYR A 1 6.93 -4.74 -3.66
C TYR A 1 7.56 -3.52 -3.07
N ASP A 2 8.68 -3.56 -2.70
CA ASP A 2 9.56 -2.74 -1.92
C ASP A 2 9.47 -1.23 -2.18
N GLU A 3 10.59 -0.59 -2.19
CA GLU A 3 10.68 0.86 -2.35
C GLU A 3 10.05 1.39 -3.65
N ALA A 4 10.06 0.62 -4.72
CA ALA A 4 9.49 1.05 -6.00
C ALA A 4 7.97 1.24 -5.89
N LEU A 5 7.26 0.28 -5.29
CA LEU A 5 5.82 0.37 -5.08
C LEU A 5 5.47 1.50 -4.10
N GLU A 6 6.20 1.61 -2.99
CA GLU A 6 5.97 2.69 -2.03
C GLU A 6 6.20 4.07 -2.66
N ARG A 7 7.20 4.19 -3.53
CA ARG A 7 7.48 5.44 -4.24
C ARG A 7 6.31 5.83 -5.15
N GLU A 8 5.79 4.89 -5.91
CA GLU A 8 4.65 5.13 -6.80
C GLU A 8 3.38 5.48 -6.01
N LEU A 9 3.12 4.76 -4.93
CA LEU A 9 2.00 5.08 -4.06
C LEU A 9 2.16 6.43 -3.37
N SER A 10 3.38 6.81 -3.02
CA SER A 10 3.66 8.14 -2.47
C SER A 10 3.40 9.25 -3.49
N GLN A 11 3.73 9.02 -4.76
CA GLN A 11 3.42 9.96 -5.83
C GLN A 11 1.91 10.10 -6.05
N TRP A 12 1.19 8.99 -5.99
CA TRP A 12 -0.27 8.98 -6.05
C TRP A 12 -0.87 9.77 -4.87
N ALA A 13 -0.40 9.52 -3.65
CA ALA A 13 -0.85 10.24 -2.45
C ALA A 13 -0.55 11.74 -2.54
N ARG A 14 0.60 12.10 -3.11
CA ARG A 14 0.95 13.50 -3.35
C ARG A 14 0.00 14.17 -4.33
N ALA A 15 -0.32 13.51 -5.42
CA ALA A 15 -1.25 14.03 -6.42
C ALA A 15 -2.64 14.27 -5.83
N LEU A 16 -3.14 13.35 -5.03
CA LEU A 16 -4.44 13.45 -4.35
C LEU A 16 -4.48 14.54 -3.29
N SER A 17 -3.42 14.68 -2.52
CA SER A 17 -3.36 15.65 -1.40
C SER A 17 -3.01 17.06 -1.83
N GLY A 18 -2.42 17.22 -3.01
CA GLY A 18 -1.94 18.50 -3.49
C GLY A 18 -0.70 19.02 -2.78
N LEU A 19 -0.03 18.19 -1.98
CA LEU A 19 1.18 18.58 -1.28
C LEU A 19 2.35 18.82 -2.24
N PRO A 20 3.25 19.78 -1.92
CA PRO A 20 4.43 20.04 -2.73
C PRO A 20 5.38 18.84 -2.81
N ALA A 21 6.28 18.86 -3.78
CA ALA A 21 7.32 17.85 -3.90
C ALA A 21 8.17 17.76 -2.63
N GLY A 22 8.45 16.55 -2.19
CA GLY A 22 9.22 16.28 -0.98
C GLY A 22 8.42 16.37 0.32
N MET A 23 7.12 16.71 0.28
CA MET A 23 6.26 16.79 1.45
C MET A 23 5.41 15.55 1.70
N VAL A 24 5.41 14.58 0.79
CA VAL A 24 4.96 13.22 1.09
C VAL A 24 6.20 12.39 1.33
N ARG A 25 6.39 11.98 2.58
CA ARG A 25 7.62 11.33 3.03
C ARG A 25 7.36 9.88 3.42
N PRO A 26 8.31 8.98 3.16
CA PRO A 26 8.19 7.60 3.60
C PRO A 26 8.11 7.54 5.13
N ARG A 27 7.28 6.64 5.64
CA ARG A 27 7.12 6.46 7.09
C ARG A 27 8.36 5.89 7.75
N TRP A 28 9.12 5.10 7.00
CA TRP A 28 10.34 4.49 7.50
C TRP A 28 11.43 4.53 6.44
N THR A 29 12.62 4.90 6.86
CA THR A 29 13.85 4.80 6.08
C THR A 29 14.99 4.38 7.00
N ALA A 30 16.00 3.72 6.45
CA ALA A 30 17.16 3.30 7.22
C ALA A 30 17.91 4.49 7.84
N THR A 31 17.94 5.60 7.12
CA THR A 31 18.47 6.89 7.62
C THR A 31 17.35 7.91 7.59
N GLN A 32 16.95 8.39 8.76
CA GLN A 32 15.84 9.33 8.85
C GLN A 32 16.32 10.75 8.59
N ALA A 33 15.70 11.39 7.60
CA ALA A 33 15.88 12.81 7.33
C ALA A 33 15.19 13.66 8.43
N SER A 34 15.62 14.90 8.58
CA SER A 34 14.98 15.83 9.49
C SER A 34 13.50 16.01 9.15
N LEU A 35 12.66 16.03 10.18
CA LEU A 35 11.24 16.30 9.98
C LEU A 35 11.02 17.76 9.56
N PRO A 36 9.97 18.03 8.74
CA PRO A 36 9.59 19.40 8.43
C PRO A 36 9.27 20.20 9.69
N ALA A 37 9.45 21.52 9.62
CA ALA A 37 9.09 22.41 10.71
C ALA A 37 7.60 22.33 11.05
N ALA A 38 7.23 22.65 12.28
CA ALA A 38 5.86 22.53 12.79
C ALA A 38 4.83 23.39 12.01
N ASP A 39 5.28 24.44 11.34
CA ASP A 39 4.45 25.32 10.50
C ASP A 39 4.24 24.79 9.06
N LYS A 40 4.85 23.67 8.72
CA LYS A 40 4.73 23.05 7.39
C LYS A 40 3.70 21.95 7.37
N ASN A 41 3.00 21.86 6.24
CA ASN A 41 2.09 20.76 5.97
C ASN A 41 2.83 19.67 5.21
N TRP A 42 2.73 18.45 5.70
CA TRP A 42 3.38 17.28 5.09
C TRP A 42 2.64 16.00 5.43
N CYS A 43 2.99 14.93 4.79
CA CYS A 43 2.37 13.63 4.98
C CYS A 43 3.44 12.56 5.16
N GLY A 44 3.32 11.77 6.22
CA GLY A 44 4.03 10.50 6.35
C GLY A 44 3.18 9.41 5.70
N PHE A 45 3.72 8.75 4.68
CA PHE A 45 2.98 7.75 3.90
C PHE A 45 3.78 6.46 3.80
N GLY A 46 3.11 5.33 3.88
CA GLY A 46 3.75 4.04 3.68
C GLY A 46 2.81 2.87 3.81
N ILE A 47 3.31 1.72 3.41
CA ILE A 47 2.62 0.44 3.55
C ILE A 47 2.80 -0.04 4.99
N ILE A 48 1.70 -0.40 5.63
CA ILE A 48 1.71 -0.88 7.02
C ILE A 48 1.30 -2.34 7.15
N GLY A 49 0.77 -2.95 6.09
CA GLY A 49 0.38 -4.36 6.16
C GLY A 49 -0.01 -4.94 4.82
N PHE A 50 0.00 -6.26 4.79
CA PHE A 50 -0.45 -7.06 3.66
C PHE A 50 -1.37 -8.15 4.20
N THR A 51 -2.52 -8.30 3.57
CA THR A 51 -3.44 -9.39 3.85
C THR A 51 -3.67 -10.16 2.56
N ALA A 52 -3.47 -11.45 2.57
CA ALA A 52 -3.63 -12.30 1.40
C ALA A 52 -4.72 -13.34 1.64
N ASP A 53 -5.33 -13.80 0.56
CA ASP A 53 -6.30 -14.88 0.63
C ASP A 53 -5.67 -16.14 1.23
N ASN A 54 -6.41 -16.79 2.12
CA ASN A 54 -6.00 -18.06 2.71
C ASN A 54 -6.10 -19.23 1.73
N SER A 55 -6.89 -19.06 0.66
CA SER A 55 -7.14 -20.10 -0.33
C SER A 55 -6.84 -19.59 -1.74
N PRO A 56 -5.55 -19.48 -2.10
CA PRO A 56 -5.18 -19.09 -3.45
C PRO A 56 -5.62 -20.16 -4.46
N ALA A 57 -6.00 -19.74 -5.66
CA ALA A 57 -6.40 -20.63 -6.71
C ALA A 57 -5.18 -21.05 -7.55
N LEU A 58 -5.06 -22.35 -7.82
CA LEU A 58 -4.15 -22.88 -8.82
C LEU A 58 -4.90 -22.96 -10.16
N VAL A 59 -4.38 -22.27 -11.15
CA VAL A 59 -5.00 -22.16 -12.48
C VAL A 59 -3.99 -22.41 -13.58
N ARG A 60 -4.49 -22.66 -14.79
CA ARG A 60 -3.66 -22.91 -15.98
C ARG A 60 -2.61 -24.00 -15.73
N GLN A 61 -3.03 -25.09 -15.11
CA GLN A 61 -2.15 -26.24 -14.86
C GLN A 61 -1.77 -26.90 -16.18
N THR A 62 -0.48 -27.09 -16.35
CA THR A 62 0.13 -27.95 -17.36
C THR A 62 0.81 -29.12 -16.65
N ASP A 63 1.42 -30.04 -17.40
CA ASP A 63 2.11 -31.17 -16.79
C ASP A 63 3.29 -30.76 -15.89
N ASP A 64 3.90 -29.62 -16.19
CA ASP A 64 5.11 -29.15 -15.50
C ASP A 64 4.90 -27.86 -14.71
N ASP A 65 3.90 -27.06 -15.07
CA ASP A 65 3.69 -25.72 -14.52
C ASP A 65 2.28 -25.50 -14.03
N SER A 66 2.15 -24.64 -13.05
CA SER A 66 0.86 -24.15 -12.57
C SER A 66 0.98 -22.70 -12.15
N GLN A 67 -0.06 -21.91 -12.35
CA GLN A 67 -0.14 -20.56 -11.88
C GLN A 67 -0.90 -20.49 -10.56
N LEU A 68 -0.28 -19.85 -9.58
CA LEU A 68 -0.93 -19.51 -8.32
C LEU A 68 -1.50 -18.10 -8.42
N TRP A 69 -2.81 -17.96 -8.28
CA TRP A 69 -3.50 -16.68 -8.23
C TRP A 69 -3.94 -16.40 -6.80
N ARG A 70 -3.48 -15.28 -6.30
CA ARG A 70 -3.81 -14.83 -4.95
C ARG A 70 -4.28 -13.39 -4.99
N HIS A 71 -5.38 -13.12 -4.32
CA HIS A 71 -5.81 -11.75 -4.09
C HIS A 71 -5.15 -11.24 -2.81
N GLU A 72 -4.63 -10.04 -2.88
CA GLU A 72 -3.90 -9.41 -1.79
C GLU A 72 -4.45 -8.01 -1.54
N VAL A 73 -4.56 -7.65 -0.27
CA VAL A 73 -4.91 -6.29 0.15
C VAL A 73 -3.68 -5.66 0.76
N ILE A 74 -3.29 -4.52 0.21
CA ILE A 74 -2.20 -3.71 0.71
C ILE A 74 -2.80 -2.60 1.55
N GLU A 75 -2.40 -2.54 2.81
CA GLU A 75 -2.86 -1.51 3.73
C GLU A 75 -1.82 -0.41 3.82
N THR A 76 -2.23 0.81 3.52
CA THR A 76 -1.37 2.00 3.57
C THR A 76 -1.89 2.96 4.63
N LEU A 77 -0.98 3.69 5.25
CA LEU A 77 -1.32 4.72 6.21
C LEU A 77 -0.78 6.06 5.73
N ALA A 78 -1.66 7.04 5.65
CA ALA A 78 -1.33 8.43 5.40
C ALA A 78 -1.58 9.23 6.67
N SER A 79 -0.53 9.86 7.18
CA SER A 79 -0.59 10.73 8.35
C SER A 79 -0.27 12.15 7.91
N PHE A 80 -1.27 13.02 7.99
CA PHE A 80 -1.15 14.42 7.56
C PHE A 80 -0.82 15.31 8.75
N TYR A 81 0.29 16.02 8.66
CA TYR A 81 0.81 16.90 9.70
C TYR A 81 0.74 18.35 9.28
N GLY A 82 0.56 19.23 10.24
CA GLY A 82 0.69 20.66 10.04
C GLY A 82 -0.59 21.44 10.31
N PRO A 83 -0.53 22.80 10.18
CA PRO A 83 -1.66 23.66 10.50
C PRO A 83 -2.91 23.40 9.67
N GLN A 84 -2.73 22.96 8.41
CA GLN A 84 -3.82 22.69 7.47
C GLN A 84 -4.03 21.18 7.25
N SER A 85 -3.55 20.36 8.16
CA SER A 85 -3.62 18.90 8.03
C SER A 85 -5.04 18.37 7.86
N GLN A 86 -6.03 18.95 8.55
CA GLN A 86 -7.42 18.55 8.40
C GLN A 86 -7.94 18.79 6.98
N SER A 87 -7.69 19.97 6.45
CA SER A 87 -8.11 20.36 5.10
C SER A 87 -7.47 19.44 4.05
N ILE A 88 -6.18 19.18 4.18
CA ILE A 88 -5.43 18.33 3.26
C ILE A 88 -5.88 16.88 3.35
N ALA A 89 -6.06 16.37 4.55
CA ALA A 89 -6.54 15.02 4.77
C ALA A 89 -7.96 14.81 4.20
N THR A 90 -8.82 15.80 4.36
CA THR A 90 -10.17 15.78 3.78
C THR A 90 -10.14 15.79 2.26
N LEU A 91 -9.28 16.64 1.67
CA LEU A 91 -9.09 16.67 0.22
C LEU A 91 -8.58 15.33 -0.32
N PHE A 92 -7.64 14.74 0.38
CA PHE A 92 -7.13 13.40 0.04
C PHE A 92 -8.24 12.36 0.10
N ARG A 93 -9.00 12.31 1.19
CA ARG A 93 -10.11 11.37 1.35
C ARG A 93 -11.14 11.51 0.24
N ASP A 94 -11.56 12.73 -0.04
CA ASP A 94 -12.57 12.99 -1.06
C ASP A 94 -12.05 12.65 -2.45
N GLY A 95 -10.76 12.90 -2.70
CA GLY A 95 -10.08 12.52 -3.94
C GLY A 95 -10.01 11.02 -4.18
N LEU A 96 -10.03 10.19 -3.14
CA LEU A 96 -10.05 8.73 -3.27
C LEU A 96 -11.28 8.22 -4.02
N THR A 97 -12.40 8.91 -3.93
CA THR A 97 -13.66 8.51 -4.57
C THR A 97 -13.74 8.90 -6.04
N VAL A 98 -12.80 9.71 -6.51
CA VAL A 98 -12.76 10.15 -7.92
C VAL A 98 -11.95 9.12 -8.73
N GLU A 99 -12.62 8.42 -9.63
CA GLU A 99 -12.01 7.32 -10.39
C GLU A 99 -10.79 7.77 -11.19
N GLN A 100 -10.84 8.96 -11.79
CA GLN A 100 -9.72 9.51 -12.57
C GLN A 100 -8.43 9.62 -11.74
N ASN A 101 -8.54 9.93 -10.46
CA ASN A 101 -7.39 10.05 -9.57
C ASN A 101 -6.72 8.69 -9.30
N ASN A 102 -7.43 7.59 -9.53
CA ASN A 102 -6.96 6.25 -9.26
C ASN A 102 -6.45 5.52 -10.51
N GLU A 103 -6.38 6.19 -11.64
CA GLU A 103 -5.89 5.59 -12.88
C GLU A 103 -4.44 5.13 -12.78
N THR A 104 -3.61 5.86 -12.04
CA THR A 104 -2.22 5.47 -11.82
C THR A 104 -2.09 4.18 -11.01
N LEU A 105 -3.07 3.86 -10.19
CA LEU A 105 -3.11 2.59 -9.46
C LEU A 105 -3.28 1.41 -10.42
N LYS A 106 -4.04 1.59 -11.49
CA LYS A 106 -4.26 0.55 -12.51
C LYS A 106 -2.98 0.14 -13.22
N THR A 107 -2.02 1.04 -13.36
CA THR A 107 -0.71 0.75 -13.93
C THR A 107 0.04 -0.31 -13.12
N ASN A 108 -0.20 -0.37 -11.83
CA ASN A 108 0.34 -1.36 -10.91
C ASN A 108 -0.64 -2.49 -10.60
N GLU A 109 -1.70 -2.62 -11.39
CA GLU A 109 -2.76 -3.60 -11.19
C GLU A 109 -3.45 -3.48 -9.82
N LEU A 110 -3.45 -2.28 -9.28
CA LEU A 110 -4.09 -1.94 -8.01
C LEU A 110 -5.45 -1.29 -8.22
N SER A 111 -6.34 -1.51 -7.27
CA SER A 111 -7.63 -0.83 -7.19
C SER A 111 -7.93 -0.47 -5.75
N LEU A 112 -8.71 0.60 -5.55
CA LEU A 112 -9.16 0.97 -4.23
C LEU A 112 -10.15 -0.08 -3.70
N ALA A 113 -9.88 -0.63 -2.54
CA ALA A 113 -10.80 -1.53 -1.84
C ALA A 113 -11.70 -0.74 -0.89
N ASP A 114 -11.12 -0.04 0.04
CA ASP A 114 -11.81 0.84 0.98
C ASP A 114 -10.81 1.79 1.68
N TYR A 115 -11.33 2.64 2.54
CA TYR A 115 -10.54 3.53 3.38
C TYR A 115 -11.25 3.77 4.71
N SER A 116 -10.47 4.12 5.73
CA SER A 116 -10.98 4.38 7.07
C SER A 116 -11.54 5.78 7.21
N GLU A 117 -12.17 6.04 8.35
CA GLU A 117 -12.44 7.39 8.79
C GLU A 117 -11.14 8.16 9.05
N LEU A 118 -11.23 9.49 9.00
CA LEU A 118 -10.14 10.36 9.43
C LEU A 118 -10.09 10.38 10.96
N THR A 119 -8.93 10.11 11.51
CA THR A 119 -8.70 10.13 12.95
C THR A 119 -7.76 11.26 13.32
N ALA A 120 -8.21 12.14 14.22
CA ALA A 120 -7.35 13.19 14.77
C ALA A 120 -6.39 12.59 15.81
N PHE A 121 -5.11 12.85 15.64
CA PHE A 121 -4.07 12.26 16.46
C PHE A 121 -2.95 13.26 16.73
N PRO A 122 -3.21 14.29 17.60
CA PRO A 122 -2.17 15.28 17.89
C PRO A 122 -0.89 14.63 18.40
N GLU A 123 0.24 15.09 17.91
CA GLU A 123 1.54 14.53 18.25
C GLU A 123 2.49 15.61 18.78
N LEU A 124 3.22 15.26 19.83
CA LEU A 124 4.25 16.14 20.38
C LEU A 124 5.57 15.89 19.65
N ILE A 125 6.01 16.88 18.87
CA ILE A 125 7.26 16.82 18.11
C ILE A 125 8.12 17.99 18.53
N ASN A 126 9.34 17.72 19.00
CA ASN A 126 10.28 18.75 19.46
C ASN A 126 9.66 19.74 20.46
N ASN A 127 8.93 19.23 21.43
CA ASN A 127 8.21 20.00 22.45
C ASN A 127 7.09 20.91 21.92
N GLN A 128 6.63 20.69 20.69
CA GLN A 128 5.51 21.40 20.10
C GLN A 128 4.41 20.42 19.71
N TRP A 129 3.17 20.78 20.03
CA TRP A 129 2.02 20.03 19.57
C TRP A 129 1.76 20.32 18.08
N VAL A 130 1.76 19.26 17.28
CA VAL A 130 1.49 19.32 15.86
C VAL A 130 0.19 18.60 15.58
N ARG A 131 -0.71 19.22 14.81
CA ARG A 131 -1.94 18.57 14.37
C ARG A 131 -1.58 17.44 13.42
N ARG A 132 -2.23 16.31 13.62
CA ARG A 132 -2.08 15.13 12.79
C ARG A 132 -3.43 14.49 12.53
N TYR A 133 -3.68 14.11 11.29
CA TYR A 133 -4.85 13.34 10.89
C TYR A 133 -4.42 12.12 10.11
N ASP A 134 -4.91 10.97 10.52
CA ASP A 134 -4.58 9.68 9.93
C ASP A 134 -5.75 9.14 9.13
N ILE A 135 -5.43 8.53 8.01
CA ILE A 135 -6.36 7.73 7.21
C ILE A 135 -5.64 6.48 6.70
N THR A 136 -6.29 5.34 6.86
CA THR A 136 -5.82 4.07 6.32
C THR A 136 -6.53 3.82 5.00
N VAL A 137 -5.78 3.50 3.97
CA VAL A 137 -6.32 3.17 2.64
C VAL A 137 -5.93 1.74 2.30
N ARG A 138 -6.91 0.93 1.95
CA ARG A 138 -6.70 -0.44 1.51
C ARG A 138 -6.82 -0.54 0.00
N LEU A 139 -5.79 -1.10 -0.61
CA LEU A 139 -5.70 -1.32 -2.04
C LEU A 139 -5.70 -2.81 -2.30
N ARG A 140 -6.41 -3.22 -3.34
CA ARG A 140 -6.51 -4.63 -3.73
C ARG A 140 -5.74 -4.89 -5.00
N ARG A 141 -5.05 -6.02 -5.05
CA ARG A 141 -4.48 -6.52 -6.29
C ARG A 141 -4.51 -8.03 -6.38
N LYS A 142 -4.35 -8.52 -7.60
CA LYS A 142 -4.17 -9.92 -7.90
C LYS A 142 -2.69 -10.20 -8.09
N VAL A 143 -2.19 -11.18 -7.38
CA VAL A 143 -0.81 -11.66 -7.52
C VAL A 143 -0.84 -12.98 -8.27
N ILE A 144 -0.02 -13.08 -9.32
CA ILE A 144 0.13 -14.30 -10.11
C ILE A 144 1.58 -14.77 -9.97
N ARG A 145 1.73 -16.03 -9.61
CA ARG A 145 3.06 -16.66 -9.52
C ARG A 145 3.06 -17.95 -10.31
N ASP A 146 4.12 -18.15 -11.06
CA ASP A 146 4.33 -19.39 -11.80
C ASP A 146 5.17 -20.35 -10.95
N TYR A 147 4.69 -21.58 -10.83
CA TYR A 147 5.38 -22.62 -10.11
C TYR A 147 5.58 -23.83 -11.02
N GLY A 148 6.79 -24.36 -11.04
CA GLY A 148 7.05 -25.65 -11.63
C GLY A 148 6.54 -26.76 -10.71
N ILE A 149 5.35 -27.29 -11.03
CA ILE A 149 4.72 -28.37 -10.27
C ILE A 149 4.62 -29.59 -11.17
N LYS A 150 5.18 -30.72 -10.71
CA LYS A 150 4.99 -31.99 -11.42
C LYS A 150 3.56 -32.48 -11.20
N SER A 151 2.94 -32.93 -12.29
CA SER A 151 1.66 -33.60 -12.19
C SER A 151 1.78 -34.89 -11.37
N LEU A 152 0.79 -35.19 -10.55
CA LEU A 152 0.74 -36.45 -9.77
C LEU A 152 0.72 -37.68 -10.69
N VAL A 153 0.23 -37.54 -11.91
CA VAL A 153 0.17 -38.63 -12.90
C VAL A 153 1.58 -39.00 -13.41
N SER A 154 2.50 -38.06 -13.45
CA SER A 154 3.86 -38.26 -13.90
C SER A 154 4.88 -38.47 -12.75
N ALA A 155 4.43 -38.39 -11.51
CA ALA A 155 5.28 -38.60 -10.35
C ALA A 155 5.64 -40.09 -10.24
N PRO A 156 6.94 -40.45 -10.19
CA PRO A 156 7.32 -41.85 -9.93
C PRO A 156 6.89 -42.23 -8.52
N VAL A 157 6.15 -43.34 -8.43
CA VAL A 157 5.77 -43.91 -7.15
C VAL A 157 6.86 -44.89 -6.76
N SER A 158 7.64 -44.54 -5.73
CA SER A 158 8.56 -45.48 -5.14
C SER A 158 7.97 -46.01 -3.82
N PHE A 159 7.80 -47.31 -3.76
CA PHE A 159 7.39 -47.99 -2.54
C PHE A 159 8.65 -48.33 -1.73
N PHE A 160 8.72 -47.79 -0.55
CA PHE A 160 9.71 -48.17 0.42
C PHE A 160 9.18 -49.34 1.23
N GLY A 161 9.69 -50.46 0.95
CA GLY A 161 9.28 -51.59 1.73
C GLY A 161 9.75 -52.88 1.12
N ASP A 162 10.93 -53.20 1.33
CA ASP A 162 11.47 -54.53 1.07
C ASP A 162 12.89 -54.64 1.44
#